data_cdd5d12e5b0c5b49708c37d0c93040a9
#
_entry.id   cdd5d12e5b0c5b49708c37d0c93040a9
#
_cell.length_a   1.000
_cell.length_b   1.000
_cell.length_c   1.000
_cell.angle_alpha   90.00
_cell.angle_beta   90.00
_cell.angle_gamma   90.00
#
_symmetry.space_group_name_H-M   'P 1'
#
loop_
_entity.id
_entity.type
_entity.pdbx_description
1 polymer ?
#
loop_
_entity_poly.entity_id
_entity_poly.type
_entity_poly.pdbx_seq_one_letter_code
_entity_poly.pdbx_strand_id
1 'polypeptide(L)'
;KGLKYIHPLYNDLKEEYDKLINKYPKVFTVVLSEEYVDTSAGTGLVHMAPGCGPEDYEIGHREGIPPFNNLDESGVFPESMGKFKGWTAKVDDKNFIKYFKEIRALVASNPVEHDYAYCWRCHKPVIFRTTKQWFFKIEDLKDKMRELNKEIFWQPDWAGNRQFDSWLDNLRDNS
;
A
#
# COMPACT_ATOMS: atom_id res chain seq x y z
N LYS A 1 -9.76 -10.30 -15.63
CA LYS A 1 -10.31 -10.18 -14.27
C LYS A 1 -10.59 -11.56 -13.67
N GLY A 2 -10.24 -11.77 -12.38
CA GLY A 2 -10.54 -13.01 -11.67
C GLY A 2 -9.64 -14.22 -11.99
N LEU A 3 -8.61 -14.07 -12.82
CA LEU A 3 -7.61 -15.12 -13.02
C LEU A 3 -6.88 -15.38 -11.71
N LYS A 4 -6.82 -16.64 -11.28
CA LYS A 4 -6.12 -17.05 -10.05
C LYS A 4 -4.67 -17.39 -10.36
N TYR A 5 -3.80 -17.13 -9.41
CA TYR A 5 -2.40 -17.55 -9.45
C TYR A 5 -1.95 -18.13 -8.11
N ILE A 6 -0.85 -18.87 -8.12
CA ILE A 6 -0.24 -19.41 -6.91
C ILE A 6 0.94 -18.50 -6.55
N HIS A 7 0.90 -17.94 -5.34
CA HIS A 7 2.00 -17.12 -4.84
C HIS A 7 3.27 -17.97 -4.67
N PRO A 8 4.47 -17.47 -5.04
CA PRO A 8 5.71 -18.24 -4.92
C PRO A 8 6.02 -18.79 -3.53
N LEU A 9 5.60 -18.07 -2.48
CA LEU A 9 5.78 -18.48 -1.09
C LEU A 9 4.57 -19.25 -0.52
N TYR A 10 3.65 -19.74 -1.37
CA TYR A 10 2.43 -20.39 -0.89
C TYR A 10 2.74 -21.60 0.01
N ASN A 11 3.68 -22.43 -0.39
CA ASN A 11 4.05 -23.64 0.39
C ASN A 11 4.72 -23.29 1.73
N ASP A 12 5.41 -22.17 1.79
CA ASP A 12 6.13 -21.71 2.99
C ASP A 12 5.21 -21.07 4.02
N LEU A 13 4.13 -20.44 3.55
CA LEU A 13 3.18 -19.67 4.36
C LEU A 13 1.76 -20.23 4.22
N LYS A 14 1.64 -21.52 3.98
CA LYS A 14 0.37 -22.18 3.62
C LYS A 14 -0.75 -21.87 4.61
N GLU A 15 -0.49 -21.99 5.89
CA GLU A 15 -1.51 -21.75 6.93
C GLU A 15 -2.03 -20.30 6.92
N GLU A 16 -1.12 -19.32 6.78
CA GLU A 16 -1.50 -17.91 6.75
C GLU A 16 -2.24 -17.56 5.46
N TYR A 17 -1.78 -18.10 4.33
CA TYR A 17 -2.42 -17.86 3.04
C TYR A 17 -3.76 -18.55 2.90
N ASP A 18 -3.92 -19.76 3.44
CA ASP A 18 -5.22 -20.45 3.47
C ASP A 18 -6.25 -19.68 4.32
N LYS A 19 -5.83 -19.12 5.46
CA LYS A 19 -6.70 -18.24 6.27
C LYS A 19 -7.18 -17.03 5.47
N LEU A 20 -6.25 -16.40 4.72
CA LEU A 20 -6.56 -15.24 3.87
C LEU A 20 -7.52 -15.61 2.73
N ILE A 21 -7.23 -16.67 1.98
CA ILE A 21 -8.04 -17.12 0.84
C ILE A 21 -9.47 -17.48 1.30
N ASN A 22 -9.60 -18.20 2.42
CA ASN A 22 -10.89 -18.59 2.96
C ASN A 22 -11.75 -17.39 3.37
N LYS A 23 -11.14 -16.36 3.90
CA LYS A 23 -11.85 -15.15 4.34
C LYS A 23 -12.07 -14.14 3.21
N TYR A 24 -11.14 -14.08 2.26
CA TYR A 24 -11.10 -13.09 1.18
C TYR A 24 -10.87 -13.76 -0.17
N PRO A 25 -11.93 -14.18 -0.88
CA PRO A 25 -11.83 -15.00 -2.08
C PRO A 25 -11.09 -14.39 -3.27
N LYS A 26 -10.86 -13.06 -3.24
CA LYS A 26 -10.11 -12.34 -4.29
C LYS A 26 -8.59 -12.29 -4.03
N VAL A 27 -8.12 -12.76 -2.89
CA VAL A 27 -6.68 -12.89 -2.64
C VAL A 27 -6.07 -13.84 -3.68
N PHE A 28 -4.90 -13.49 -4.19
CA PHE A 28 -4.20 -14.18 -5.29
C PHE A 28 -5.03 -14.28 -6.58
N THR A 29 -5.80 -13.24 -6.89
CA THR A 29 -6.48 -13.09 -8.17
C THR A 29 -6.08 -11.79 -8.88
N VAL A 30 -6.23 -11.78 -10.20
CA VAL A 30 -6.01 -10.58 -11.00
C VAL A 30 -7.24 -9.68 -10.90
N VAL A 31 -7.06 -8.46 -10.42
CA VAL A 31 -8.06 -7.37 -10.41
C VAL A 31 -7.72 -6.34 -11.47
N LEU A 32 -8.67 -5.50 -11.83
CA LEU A 32 -8.48 -4.45 -12.84
C LEU A 32 -8.37 -3.08 -12.15
N SER A 33 -7.48 -2.24 -12.67
CA SER A 33 -7.38 -0.83 -12.32
C SER A 33 -6.98 -0.04 -13.56
N GLU A 34 -7.89 0.73 -14.11
CA GLU A 34 -7.64 1.61 -15.25
C GLU A 34 -6.86 2.87 -14.82
N GLU A 35 -6.93 3.20 -13.55
CA GLU A 35 -6.31 4.38 -12.95
C GLU A 35 -4.79 4.21 -12.78
N TYR A 36 -4.34 2.99 -12.42
CA TYR A 36 -2.94 2.73 -12.07
C TYR A 36 -2.22 1.80 -13.04
N VAL A 37 -2.92 1.24 -14.02
CA VAL A 37 -2.33 0.26 -14.95
C VAL A 37 -2.74 0.59 -16.37
N ASP A 38 -1.74 0.78 -17.24
CA ASP A 38 -1.91 0.90 -18.67
C ASP A 38 -1.06 -0.13 -19.43
N THR A 39 -1.17 -0.15 -20.74
CA THR A 39 -0.42 -1.04 -21.63
C THR A 39 0.60 -0.31 -22.50
N SER A 40 0.89 0.95 -22.19
CA SER A 40 1.86 1.76 -22.94
C SER A 40 3.29 1.28 -22.72
N ALA A 41 3.57 0.65 -21.55
CA ALA A 41 4.85 0.09 -21.22
C ALA A 41 4.69 -1.22 -20.44
N GLY A 42 5.66 -2.13 -20.57
CA GLY A 42 5.67 -3.40 -19.86
C GLY A 42 4.60 -4.39 -20.31
N THR A 43 4.08 -5.18 -19.39
CA THR A 43 3.14 -6.28 -19.66
C THR A 43 1.67 -5.92 -19.39
N GLY A 44 1.40 -4.76 -18.80
CA GLY A 44 0.07 -4.43 -18.28
C GLY A 44 -0.31 -5.24 -17.02
N LEU A 45 0.64 -5.97 -16.42
CA LEU A 45 0.48 -6.69 -15.16
C LEU A 45 1.38 -6.07 -14.12
N VAL A 46 0.78 -5.59 -13.02
CA VAL A 46 1.47 -4.98 -11.89
C VAL A 46 1.24 -5.81 -10.65
N HIS A 47 2.30 -6.08 -9.88
CA HIS A 47 2.18 -6.70 -8.57
C HIS A 47 1.54 -5.70 -7.61
N MET A 48 0.47 -6.10 -6.93
CA MET A 48 -0.24 -5.29 -5.95
C MET A 48 -0.10 -5.90 -4.56
N ALA A 49 0.36 -5.09 -3.61
CA ALA A 49 0.53 -5.47 -2.20
C ALA A 49 -0.17 -4.45 -1.28
N PRO A 50 -1.46 -4.63 -0.92
CA PRO A 50 -2.25 -3.66 -0.17
C PRO A 50 -1.67 -3.22 1.18
N GLY A 51 -0.72 -3.96 1.72
CA GLY A 51 -0.01 -3.60 2.95
C GLY A 51 1.27 -2.77 2.75
N CYS A 52 1.66 -2.48 1.50
CA CYS A 52 3.00 -1.96 1.18
C CYS A 52 3.00 -0.65 0.38
N GLY A 53 1.84 -0.13 -0.01
CA GLY A 53 1.73 1.14 -0.74
C GLY A 53 0.33 1.75 -0.63
N PRO A 54 0.19 3.08 -0.71
CA PRO A 54 -1.11 3.75 -0.60
C PRO A 54 -2.04 3.42 -1.77
N GLU A 55 -1.55 3.37 -2.99
CA GLU A 55 -2.32 3.02 -4.20
C GLU A 55 -2.78 1.56 -4.13
N ASP A 56 -1.89 0.67 -3.73
CA ASP A 56 -2.19 -0.75 -3.52
C ASP A 56 -3.24 -0.95 -2.42
N TYR A 57 -3.16 -0.15 -1.34
CA TYR A 57 -4.13 -0.17 -0.26
C TYR A 57 -5.51 0.27 -0.75
N GLU A 58 -5.59 1.33 -1.55
CA GLU A 58 -6.84 1.85 -2.11
C GLU A 58 -7.51 0.80 -3.02
N ILE A 59 -6.75 0.19 -3.94
CA ILE A 59 -7.26 -0.88 -4.80
C ILE A 59 -7.71 -2.07 -3.95
N GLY A 60 -6.91 -2.48 -2.98
CA GLY A 60 -7.22 -3.57 -2.07
C GLY A 60 -8.52 -3.34 -1.31
N HIS A 61 -8.71 -2.14 -0.76
CA HIS A 61 -9.91 -1.73 -0.06
C HIS A 61 -11.15 -1.78 -0.98
N ARG A 62 -11.05 -1.21 -2.18
CA ARG A 62 -12.12 -1.20 -3.18
C ARG A 62 -12.52 -2.61 -3.63
N GLU A 63 -11.54 -3.50 -3.80
CA GLU A 63 -11.77 -4.87 -4.25
C GLU A 63 -12.06 -5.86 -3.12
N GLY A 64 -11.97 -5.45 -1.85
CA GLY A 64 -12.13 -6.29 -0.68
C GLY A 64 -10.98 -7.27 -0.48
N ILE A 65 -9.76 -6.87 -0.84
CA ILE A 65 -8.51 -7.60 -0.60
C ILE A 65 -7.83 -6.95 0.61
N PRO A 66 -7.57 -7.69 1.69
CA PRO A 66 -7.03 -7.10 2.91
C PRO A 66 -5.57 -6.73 2.76
N PRO A 67 -5.08 -5.74 3.48
CA PRO A 67 -3.65 -5.53 3.63
C PRO A 67 -3.04 -6.70 4.41
N PHE A 68 -2.07 -7.36 3.81
CA PHE A 68 -1.25 -8.37 4.47
C PHE A 68 0.12 -7.79 4.73
N ASN A 69 0.34 -7.34 5.95
CA ASN A 69 1.61 -6.79 6.40
C ASN A 69 1.83 -7.22 7.85
N ASN A 70 2.61 -8.26 8.05
CA ASN A 70 2.86 -8.86 9.35
C ASN A 70 4.17 -8.39 10.02
N LEU A 71 4.77 -7.29 9.53
CA LEU A 71 5.96 -6.73 10.15
C LEU A 71 5.62 -6.13 11.53
N ASP A 72 6.51 -6.30 12.49
CA ASP A 72 6.44 -5.56 13.74
C ASP A 72 6.85 -4.07 13.56
N GLU A 73 6.87 -3.32 14.66
CA GLU A 73 7.22 -1.89 14.63
C GLU A 73 8.67 -1.61 14.21
N SER A 74 9.54 -2.61 14.32
CA SER A 74 10.94 -2.53 13.90
C SER A 74 11.17 -3.00 12.47
N GLY A 75 10.12 -3.43 11.77
CA GLY A 75 10.19 -3.96 10.43
C GLY A 75 10.68 -5.41 10.36
N VAL A 76 10.56 -6.16 11.45
CA VAL A 76 10.99 -7.56 11.54
C VAL A 76 9.81 -8.50 11.33
N PHE A 77 10.04 -9.59 10.60
CA PHE A 77 9.04 -10.62 10.37
C PHE A 77 8.81 -11.47 11.63
N PRO A 78 7.55 -11.62 12.07
CA PRO A 78 7.20 -12.36 13.29
C PRO A 78 7.25 -13.89 13.10
N GLU A 79 6.96 -14.61 14.17
CA GLU A 79 6.91 -16.08 14.24
C GLU A 79 6.01 -16.71 13.16
N SER A 80 4.86 -16.08 12.88
CA SER A 80 3.89 -16.56 11.89
C SER A 80 4.43 -16.61 10.45
N MET A 81 5.56 -15.97 10.19
CA MET A 81 6.22 -15.97 8.88
C MET A 81 7.20 -17.16 8.71
N GLY A 82 7.16 -18.13 9.60
CA GLY A 82 7.89 -19.39 9.50
C GLY A 82 9.39 -19.18 9.31
N LYS A 83 9.95 -19.69 8.21
CA LYS A 83 11.39 -19.56 7.91
C LYS A 83 11.89 -18.12 7.72
N PHE A 84 11.02 -17.16 7.48
CA PHE A 84 11.36 -15.75 7.33
C PHE A 84 11.33 -14.99 8.66
N LYS A 85 10.97 -15.66 9.76
CA LYS A 85 11.02 -15.10 11.12
C LYS A 85 12.37 -14.46 11.39
N GLY A 86 12.33 -13.26 11.95
CA GLY A 86 13.52 -12.50 12.33
C GLY A 86 14.22 -11.78 11.18
N TRP A 87 13.83 -12.00 9.93
CA TRP A 87 14.33 -11.20 8.83
C TRP A 87 13.77 -9.78 8.91
N THR A 88 14.58 -8.80 8.52
CA THR A 88 14.23 -7.38 8.58
C THR A 88 13.99 -6.84 7.17
N ALA A 89 12.86 -6.22 6.95
CA ALA A 89 12.52 -5.59 5.68
C ALA A 89 13.57 -4.56 5.26
N LYS A 90 13.90 -4.51 3.96
CA LYS A 90 14.96 -3.69 3.36
C LYS A 90 16.40 -4.06 3.74
N VAL A 91 16.62 -4.73 4.85
CA VAL A 91 17.96 -5.21 5.26
C VAL A 91 18.25 -6.57 4.65
N ASP A 92 17.28 -7.48 4.75
CA ASP A 92 17.41 -8.87 4.33
C ASP A 92 16.85 -9.15 2.93
N ASP A 93 16.57 -8.14 2.11
CA ASP A 93 16.04 -8.28 0.75
C ASP A 93 16.88 -9.25 -0.10
N LYS A 94 18.21 -9.25 0.07
CA LYS A 94 19.12 -10.18 -0.62
C LYS A 94 18.88 -11.64 -0.26
N ASN A 95 18.41 -11.92 0.96
CA ASN A 95 18.08 -13.27 1.40
C ASN A 95 16.83 -13.77 0.68
N PHE A 96 15.83 -12.90 0.44
CA PHE A 96 14.67 -13.23 -0.39
C PHE A 96 15.07 -13.53 -1.83
N ILE A 97 15.93 -12.72 -2.45
CA ILE A 97 16.44 -12.97 -3.82
C ILE A 97 17.13 -14.33 -3.89
N LYS A 98 18.00 -14.64 -2.93
CA LYS A 98 18.68 -15.94 -2.84
C LYS A 98 17.67 -17.08 -2.71
N TYR A 99 16.69 -16.94 -1.83
CA TYR A 99 15.65 -17.93 -1.61
C TYR A 99 14.80 -18.17 -2.87
N PHE A 100 14.33 -17.11 -3.55
CA PHE A 100 13.60 -17.25 -4.81
C PHE A 100 14.40 -17.96 -5.90
N LYS A 101 15.72 -17.75 -5.93
CA LYS A 101 16.62 -18.50 -6.82
C LYS A 101 16.68 -19.99 -6.47
N GLU A 102 16.77 -20.32 -5.18
CA GLU A 102 16.79 -21.70 -4.69
C GLU A 102 15.52 -22.47 -5.05
N ILE A 103 14.35 -21.87 -4.86
CA ILE A 103 13.05 -22.47 -5.21
C ILE A 103 12.69 -22.33 -6.71
N ARG A 104 13.59 -21.79 -7.52
CA ARG A 104 13.40 -21.55 -8.97
C ARG A 104 12.21 -20.64 -9.31
N ALA A 105 11.86 -19.75 -8.43
CA ALA A 105 10.81 -18.73 -8.63
C ALA A 105 11.36 -17.40 -9.18
N LEU A 106 12.67 -17.19 -9.16
CA LEU A 106 13.33 -16.01 -9.69
C LEU A 106 13.59 -16.15 -11.18
N VAL A 107 13.00 -15.30 -12.00
CA VAL A 107 13.25 -15.24 -13.45
C VAL A 107 14.49 -14.42 -13.76
N ALA A 108 14.58 -13.21 -13.21
CA ALA A 108 15.71 -12.30 -13.37
C ALA A 108 15.81 -11.34 -12.19
N SER A 109 16.98 -10.78 -11.98
CA SER A 109 17.20 -9.71 -10.99
C SER A 109 18.21 -8.73 -11.57
N ASN A 110 17.81 -7.48 -11.72
CA ASN A 110 18.66 -6.40 -12.19
C ASN A 110 18.61 -5.24 -11.19
N PRO A 111 19.71 -4.55 -10.96
CA PRO A 111 19.72 -3.32 -10.18
C PRO A 111 18.93 -2.23 -10.94
N VAL A 112 18.12 -1.47 -10.21
CA VAL A 112 17.40 -0.32 -10.72
C VAL A 112 17.69 0.86 -9.81
N GLU A 113 18.08 1.98 -10.41
CA GLU A 113 18.24 3.25 -9.69
C GLU A 113 16.91 4.01 -9.71
N HIS A 114 16.43 4.38 -8.55
CA HIS A 114 15.19 5.14 -8.39
C HIS A 114 15.20 5.91 -7.08
N ASP A 115 14.38 6.95 -7.00
CA ASP A 115 14.16 7.69 -5.76
C ASP A 115 13.45 6.80 -4.74
N TYR A 116 13.89 6.88 -3.49
CA TYR A 116 13.27 6.17 -2.38
C TYR A 116 13.24 7.04 -1.12
N ALA A 117 12.17 6.93 -0.35
CA ALA A 117 12.00 7.71 0.86
C ALA A 117 12.91 7.19 1.99
N TYR A 118 13.66 8.11 2.60
CA TYR A 118 14.52 7.86 3.75
C TYR A 118 14.08 8.70 4.95
N CYS A 119 14.23 8.13 6.13
CA CYS A 119 13.99 8.87 7.37
C CYS A 119 14.97 10.04 7.49
N TRP A 120 14.45 11.25 7.65
CA TRP A 120 15.29 12.46 7.81
C TRP A 120 16.19 12.43 9.05
N ARG A 121 15.83 11.66 10.07
CA ARG A 121 16.57 11.57 11.34
C ARG A 121 17.65 10.48 11.33
N CYS A 122 17.31 9.25 10.97
CA CYS A 122 18.23 8.12 11.01
C CYS A 122 18.82 7.72 9.67
N HIS A 123 18.39 8.38 8.58
CA HIS A 123 18.84 8.13 7.20
C HIS A 123 18.69 6.66 6.74
N LYS A 124 17.74 5.93 7.33
CA LYS A 124 17.39 4.58 6.89
C LYS A 124 16.19 4.61 5.96
N PRO A 125 16.08 3.65 5.01
CA PRO A 125 14.89 3.55 4.16
C PRO A 125 13.64 3.33 5.02
N VAL A 126 12.55 4.00 4.65
CA VAL A 126 11.25 3.80 5.30
C VAL A 126 10.58 2.53 4.79
N ILE A 127 9.72 1.94 5.61
CA ILE A 127 8.84 0.85 5.22
C ILE A 127 7.39 1.32 5.36
N PHE A 128 6.53 0.88 4.44
CA PHE A 128 5.09 1.07 4.57
C PHE A 128 4.53 -0.03 5.45
N ARG A 129 3.67 0.35 6.39
CA ARG A 129 3.04 -0.56 7.32
C ARG A 129 1.63 -0.09 7.63
N THR A 130 0.68 -1.01 7.61
CA THR A 130 -0.69 -0.71 8.03
C THR A 130 -0.80 -0.82 9.54
N THR A 131 -1.44 0.17 10.16
CA THR A 131 -1.72 0.22 11.60
C THR A 131 -3.16 0.62 11.84
N LYS A 132 -3.69 0.28 12.99
CA LYS A 132 -5.00 0.79 13.43
C LYS A 132 -4.79 2.19 14.00
N GLN A 133 -5.49 3.17 13.44
CA GLN A 133 -5.44 4.56 13.88
C GLN A 133 -6.86 5.12 13.99
N TRP A 134 -7.00 6.17 14.78
CA TRP A 134 -8.22 6.97 14.80
C TRP A 134 -8.16 7.98 13.65
N PHE A 135 -9.25 8.05 12.89
CA PHE A 135 -9.40 9.05 11.84
C PHE A 135 -10.52 9.99 12.18
N PHE A 136 -10.25 11.28 12.04
CA PHE A 136 -11.30 12.30 12.05
C PHE A 136 -11.92 12.38 10.65
N LYS A 137 -13.23 12.08 10.55
CA LYS A 137 -13.93 11.98 9.28
C LYS A 137 -14.31 13.37 8.77
N ILE A 138 -13.40 13.98 8.04
CA ILE A 138 -13.54 15.35 7.52
C ILE A 138 -14.38 15.38 6.24
N GLU A 139 -14.35 14.33 5.43
CA GLU A 139 -15.09 14.25 4.17
C GLU A 139 -16.55 14.66 4.34
N ASP A 140 -17.22 14.19 5.39
CA ASP A 140 -18.64 14.49 5.68
C ASP A 140 -18.87 15.95 6.06
N LEU A 141 -17.83 16.71 6.38
CA LEU A 141 -17.92 18.10 6.82
C LEU A 141 -17.64 19.11 5.71
N LYS A 142 -17.09 18.69 4.57
CA LYS A 142 -16.62 19.58 3.48
C LYS A 142 -17.73 20.51 2.97
N ASP A 143 -18.92 19.97 2.73
CA ASP A 143 -20.03 20.78 2.21
C ASP A 143 -20.46 21.86 3.23
N LYS A 144 -20.50 21.48 4.51
CA LYS A 144 -20.81 22.45 5.58
C LYS A 144 -19.71 23.50 5.72
N MET A 145 -18.45 23.12 5.56
CA MET A 145 -17.31 24.05 5.59
C MET A 145 -17.37 25.02 4.40
N ARG A 146 -17.72 24.57 3.19
CA ARG A 146 -17.92 25.44 2.03
C ARG A 146 -19.08 26.43 2.24
N GLU A 147 -20.17 25.97 2.84
CA GLU A 147 -21.30 26.83 3.16
C GLU A 147 -20.89 27.95 4.12
N LEU A 148 -20.25 27.60 5.23
CA LEU A 148 -19.78 28.54 6.24
C LEU A 148 -18.67 29.48 5.73
N ASN A 149 -17.84 29.01 4.79
CA ASN A 149 -16.81 29.82 4.17
C ASN A 149 -17.38 31.06 3.47
N LYS A 150 -18.61 30.99 2.96
CA LYS A 150 -19.30 32.14 2.30
C LYS A 150 -19.61 33.28 3.25
N GLU A 151 -19.65 33.00 4.55
CA GLU A 151 -19.93 34.01 5.59
C GLU A 151 -18.64 34.71 6.05
N ILE A 152 -17.47 34.26 5.64
CA ILE A 152 -16.16 34.80 6.04
C ILE A 152 -15.77 35.91 5.06
N PHE A 153 -15.44 37.06 5.60
CA PHE A 153 -14.81 38.13 4.80
C PHE A 153 -13.31 37.87 4.65
N TRP A 154 -12.92 37.55 3.43
CA TRP A 154 -11.52 37.30 3.08
C TRP A 154 -10.86 38.51 2.46
N GLN A 155 -9.63 38.80 2.90
CA GLN A 155 -8.79 39.84 2.32
C GLN A 155 -7.40 39.28 2.06
N PRO A 156 -7.02 39.02 0.78
CA PRO A 156 -7.78 39.23 -0.46
C PRO A 156 -8.86 38.14 -0.69
N ASP A 157 -9.87 38.44 -1.49
CA ASP A 157 -11.02 37.56 -1.77
C ASP A 157 -10.62 36.17 -2.28
N TRP A 158 -9.56 36.09 -3.09
CA TRP A 158 -9.11 34.82 -3.66
C TRP A 158 -8.64 33.80 -2.59
N ALA A 159 -8.29 34.25 -1.40
CA ALA A 159 -7.89 33.36 -0.31
C ALA A 159 -9.06 32.45 0.11
N GLY A 160 -10.29 32.96 0.09
CA GLY A 160 -11.50 32.19 0.41
C GLY A 160 -12.03 31.37 -0.76
N ASN A 161 -12.22 32.05 -1.92
CA ASN A 161 -12.94 31.47 -3.04
C ASN A 161 -12.08 30.63 -4.02
N ARG A 162 -10.77 30.55 -3.81
CA ARG A 162 -9.85 29.74 -4.61
C ARG A 162 -8.97 28.85 -3.72
N GLN A 163 -8.19 29.48 -2.84
CA GLN A 163 -7.20 28.73 -2.08
C GLN A 163 -7.82 27.84 -1.03
N PHE A 164 -8.80 28.34 -0.29
CA PHE A 164 -9.51 27.55 0.71
C PHE A 164 -10.36 26.46 0.05
N ASP A 165 -11.06 26.75 -1.03
CA ASP A 165 -11.84 25.74 -1.77
C ASP A 165 -10.93 24.64 -2.35
N SER A 166 -9.81 25.01 -2.95
CA SER A 166 -8.82 24.04 -3.43
C SER A 166 -8.22 23.18 -2.29
N TRP A 167 -8.02 23.78 -1.12
CA TRP A 167 -7.59 23.04 0.05
C TRP A 167 -8.66 22.04 0.51
N LEU A 168 -9.93 22.45 0.54
CA LEU A 168 -11.05 21.56 0.87
C LEU A 168 -11.18 20.39 -0.11
N ASP A 169 -10.98 20.64 -1.42
CA ASP A 169 -11.03 19.58 -2.44
C ASP A 169 -9.98 18.48 -2.17
N ASN A 170 -8.80 18.90 -1.72
CA ASN A 170 -7.68 18.00 -1.45
C ASN A 170 -7.64 17.47 0.00
N LEU A 171 -8.49 17.96 0.88
CA LEU A 171 -8.53 17.52 2.26
C LEU A 171 -9.00 16.05 2.32
N ARG A 172 -8.35 15.26 3.11
CA ARG A 172 -8.68 13.84 3.36
C ARG A 172 -8.97 13.62 4.84
N ASP A 173 -9.64 12.52 5.13
CA ASP A 173 -9.77 12.06 6.51
C ASP A 173 -8.39 11.97 7.14
N ASN A 174 -8.22 12.53 8.32
CA ASN A 174 -6.92 12.71 8.95
C ASN A 174 -6.85 12.05 10.33
N SER A 175 -5.65 11.54 10.66
CA SER A 175 -5.32 10.89 11.94
C SER A 175 -4.41 11.77 12.80
#